data_50dcd43feeb2a823dd615fef7621e4b3
#
_entry.id   50dcd43feeb2a823dd615fef7621e4b3
#
_cell.length_a   1.000
_cell.length_b   1.000
_cell.length_c   1.000
_cell.angle_alpha   90.00
_cell.angle_beta   90.00
_cell.angle_gamma   90.00
#
_symmetry.space_group_name_H-M   'P 1'
#
loop_
_entity.id
_entity.type
_entity.pdbx_description
1 polymer ?
#
loop_
_entity_poly.entity_id
_entity_poly.type
_entity_poly.pdbx_seq_one_letter_code
_entity_poly.pdbx_strand_id
1 'polypeptide(L)'
;VRLVPDATPMYGVHREWSGWEVRVNGAIFVQALFEPRDRHRTGGSQTRQVVSTNWGMLMARRSVAGGRFGVRTMISAEPWTVSRCGSLNFLAVGERCGDETVHDRQQPHDLFMELAVDYERRLRGEWLWQIYAGLSGEPAFGPAGYPHRPSALGNPSGPLTHHWLDSTHVTFGVITGGVRNQRWKVEASTFNGREPDDSRVDLDLGGFDSASARVSFLPSGRWALQVSAANLRVATSDFPFPNQPSDVRATVSATYHRPLGANGLWATTAAYGANHAEERVALGVFHGTSGAGLIESSATFSDRHTLFGRGELG
;
A
#
# COMPACT_ATOMS: atom_id res chain seq x y z
N VAL A 1 -6.45 19.02 11.73
CA VAL A 1 -7.33 17.98 11.18
C VAL A 1 -6.49 17.14 10.23
N ARG A 2 -6.25 15.88 10.57
CA ARG A 2 -5.49 14.97 9.71
C ARG A 2 -6.40 14.46 8.62
N LEU A 3 -6.02 14.62 7.37
CA LEU A 3 -6.58 13.93 6.25
C LEU A 3 -6.19 12.45 6.38
N VAL A 4 -7.17 11.58 6.39
CA VAL A 4 -7.00 10.17 6.73
C VAL A 4 -6.14 9.36 5.75
N PRO A 5 -5.95 9.68 4.48
CA PRO A 5 -5.00 8.92 3.67
C PRO A 5 -3.56 8.92 4.22
N ASP A 6 -3.21 9.96 4.97
CA ASP A 6 -1.91 10.06 5.66
C ASP A 6 -2.01 9.65 7.14
N ALA A 7 -2.98 8.82 7.51
CA ALA A 7 -3.14 8.35 8.87
C ALA A 7 -1.94 7.49 9.25
N THR A 8 -0.93 8.13 9.78
CA THR A 8 0.10 7.45 10.55
C THR A 8 -0.58 6.68 11.68
N PRO A 9 -0.14 5.44 11.95
CA PRO A 9 -0.59 4.71 13.12
C PRO A 9 -0.55 5.60 14.35
N MET A 10 -1.55 5.50 15.21
CA MET A 10 -1.62 6.29 16.44
C MET A 10 -0.44 6.01 17.38
N TYR A 11 0.20 4.86 17.19
CA TYR A 11 1.33 4.40 17.98
C TYR A 11 2.64 4.82 17.30
N GLY A 12 3.44 5.62 17.98
CA GLY A 12 4.74 6.08 17.50
C GLY A 12 5.35 7.10 18.44
N VAL A 13 6.65 7.22 18.36
CA VAL A 13 7.40 8.24 19.10
C VAL A 13 7.35 9.53 18.30
N HIS A 14 6.91 10.61 18.94
CA HIS A 14 6.92 11.96 18.38
C HIS A 14 7.89 12.81 19.18
N ARG A 15 8.83 13.44 18.50
CA ARG A 15 9.84 14.33 19.08
C ARG A 15 10.03 15.58 18.23
N GLU A 16 10.28 16.69 18.88
CA GLU A 16 10.82 17.88 18.24
C GLU A 16 12.33 17.93 18.48
N TRP A 17 13.11 18.07 17.42
CA TRP A 17 14.55 18.15 17.48
C TRP A 17 15.08 19.16 16.48
N SER A 18 15.73 20.22 16.98
CA SER A 18 16.39 21.23 16.13
C SER A 18 15.49 21.85 15.05
N GLY A 19 14.20 22.06 15.37
CA GLY A 19 13.20 22.59 14.44
C GLY A 19 12.61 21.57 13.47
N TRP A 20 12.94 20.28 13.65
CA TRP A 20 12.31 19.17 12.97
C TRP A 20 11.25 18.51 13.86
N GLU A 21 10.07 18.28 13.31
CA GLU A 21 9.06 17.38 13.86
C GLU A 21 9.36 15.97 13.37
N VAL A 22 9.85 15.10 14.26
CA VAL A 22 10.25 13.72 13.93
C VAL A 22 9.23 12.74 14.49
N ARG A 23 8.83 11.77 13.68
CA ARG A 23 7.95 10.66 14.05
C ARG A 23 8.57 9.35 13.64
N VAL A 24 8.56 8.40 14.57
CA VAL A 24 9.01 7.02 14.33
C VAL A 24 7.89 6.08 14.73
N ASN A 25 7.55 5.16 13.88
CA ASN A 25 6.60 4.09 14.14
C ASN A 25 7.02 2.82 13.40
N GLY A 26 6.41 1.70 13.72
CA GLY A 26 6.69 0.42 13.09
C GLY A 26 5.83 -0.70 13.65
N ALA A 27 5.87 -1.83 12.99
CA ALA A 27 5.23 -3.06 13.41
C ALA A 27 6.14 -4.26 13.15
N ILE A 28 6.07 -5.24 14.03
CA ILE A 28 6.71 -6.54 13.88
C ILE A 28 5.67 -7.59 14.26
N PHE A 29 5.33 -8.45 13.30
CA PHE A 29 4.45 -9.58 13.52
C PHE A 29 5.27 -10.86 13.35
N VAL A 30 5.20 -11.76 14.31
CA VAL A 30 5.77 -13.10 14.21
C VAL A 30 4.62 -14.06 14.05
N GLN A 31 4.63 -14.82 12.98
CA GLN A 31 3.56 -15.72 12.59
C GLN A 31 4.08 -17.16 12.49
N ALA A 32 3.42 -18.07 13.17
CA ALA A 32 3.58 -19.51 12.97
C ALA A 32 2.42 -19.97 12.09
N LEU A 33 2.73 -20.35 10.86
CA LEU A 33 1.77 -20.79 9.87
C LEU A 33 1.79 -22.32 9.79
N PHE A 34 0.61 -22.90 9.69
CA PHE A 34 0.42 -24.34 9.58
C PHE A 34 -0.65 -24.65 8.54
N GLU A 35 -0.27 -25.36 7.50
CA GLU A 35 -1.17 -25.84 6.47
C GLU A 35 -1.15 -27.37 6.46
N PRO A 36 -2.23 -28.06 6.91
CA PRO A 36 -2.22 -29.51 7.05
C PRO A 36 -2.26 -30.26 5.72
N ARG A 37 -2.63 -29.58 4.63
CA ARG A 37 -2.63 -30.15 3.26
C ARG A 37 -2.26 -29.05 2.28
N ASP A 38 -1.13 -29.24 1.63
CA ASP A 38 -0.70 -28.39 0.52
C ASP A 38 -1.61 -28.65 -0.69
N ARG A 39 -2.59 -27.80 -0.90
CA ARG A 39 -3.53 -27.86 -2.03
C ARG A 39 -3.05 -27.09 -3.25
N HIS A 40 -1.99 -26.28 -3.11
CA HIS A 40 -1.57 -25.31 -4.12
C HIS A 40 -0.13 -25.50 -4.60
N ARG A 41 0.63 -26.40 -3.99
CA ARG A 41 2.03 -26.67 -4.31
C ARG A 41 2.18 -28.02 -5.03
N THR A 42 2.67 -27.99 -6.24
CA THR A 42 2.88 -29.20 -7.06
C THR A 42 4.17 -29.94 -6.75
N GLY A 43 5.00 -29.49 -5.81
CA GLY A 43 6.33 -30.08 -5.61
C GLY A 43 6.94 -30.02 -4.23
N GLY A 44 6.32 -29.47 -3.22
CA GLY A 44 6.96 -29.32 -1.93
C GLY A 44 6.02 -29.35 -0.72
N SER A 45 6.36 -30.17 0.26
CA SER A 45 5.55 -30.42 1.45
C SER A 45 5.91 -29.53 2.64
N GLN A 46 6.10 -28.21 2.46
CA GLN A 46 6.20 -27.33 3.62
C GLN A 46 4.81 -27.14 4.21
N THR A 47 4.52 -27.84 5.29
CA THR A 47 3.27 -27.73 6.04
C THR A 47 3.37 -26.77 7.23
N ARG A 48 4.55 -26.24 7.49
CA ARG A 48 4.83 -25.34 8.62
C ARG A 48 5.84 -24.29 8.22
N GLN A 49 5.57 -23.05 8.64
CA GLN A 49 6.48 -21.93 8.42
C GLN A 49 6.40 -20.96 9.61
N VAL A 50 7.55 -20.40 9.98
CA VAL A 50 7.60 -19.24 10.88
C VAL A 50 8.16 -18.08 10.09
N VAL A 51 7.40 -16.99 10.02
CA VAL A 51 7.76 -15.78 9.30
C VAL A 51 7.58 -14.57 10.17
N SER A 52 8.25 -13.49 9.82
CA SER A 52 7.97 -12.16 10.40
C SER A 52 7.70 -11.16 9.30
N THR A 53 6.49 -10.64 9.26
CA THR A 53 6.17 -9.43 8.52
C THR A 53 6.46 -8.23 9.39
N ASN A 54 7.17 -7.24 8.86
CA ASN A 54 7.68 -6.15 9.67
C ASN A 54 7.98 -4.91 8.84
N TRP A 55 7.90 -3.76 9.49
CA TRP A 55 8.32 -2.49 8.90
C TRP A 55 8.63 -1.46 9.98
N GLY A 56 9.50 -0.52 9.64
CA GLY A 56 9.82 0.66 10.44
C GLY A 56 9.76 1.91 9.58
N MET A 57 9.12 2.96 10.08
CA MET A 57 8.93 4.22 9.38
C MET A 57 9.46 5.39 10.18
N LEU A 58 10.22 6.27 9.53
CA LEU A 58 10.66 7.54 10.04
C LEU A 58 10.11 8.66 9.14
N MET A 59 9.49 9.63 9.74
CA MET A 59 9.06 10.87 9.08
C MET A 59 9.65 12.06 9.82
N ALA A 60 10.26 12.98 9.07
CA ALA A 60 10.78 14.23 9.61
C ALA A 60 10.23 15.40 8.80
N ARG A 61 9.71 16.42 9.45
CA ARG A 61 9.17 17.62 8.81
C ARG A 61 9.71 18.89 9.44
N ARG A 62 9.96 19.89 8.58
CA ARG A 62 10.45 21.20 8.99
C ARG A 62 9.81 22.32 8.18
N SER A 63 9.63 23.49 8.79
CA SER A 63 9.22 24.70 8.07
C SER A 63 10.39 25.24 7.26
N VAL A 64 10.22 25.39 5.95
CA VAL A 64 11.22 25.86 4.99
C VAL A 64 10.52 26.73 3.94
N ALA A 65 11.08 27.89 3.63
CA ALA A 65 10.64 28.77 2.52
C ALA A 65 9.13 29.06 2.52
N GLY A 66 8.54 29.24 3.71
CA GLY A 66 7.10 29.54 3.85
C GLY A 66 6.16 28.35 3.63
N GLY A 67 6.71 27.15 3.55
CA GLY A 67 6.00 25.88 3.49
C GLY A 67 6.54 24.88 4.49
N ARG A 68 6.20 23.61 4.32
CA ARG A 68 6.68 22.48 5.12
C ARG A 68 7.38 21.47 4.21
N PHE A 69 8.65 21.25 4.45
CA PHE A 69 9.44 20.20 3.81
C PHE A 69 9.41 18.95 4.67
N GLY A 70 9.28 17.79 4.06
CA GLY A 70 9.27 16.49 4.71
C GLY A 70 10.24 15.52 4.08
N VAL A 71 10.76 14.61 4.91
CA VAL A 71 11.50 13.42 4.52
C VAL A 71 10.77 12.22 5.11
N ARG A 72 10.60 11.17 4.33
CA ARG A 72 9.90 9.95 4.71
C ARG A 72 10.73 8.75 4.30
N THR A 73 10.90 7.81 5.21
CA THR A 73 11.49 6.52 4.90
C THR A 73 10.74 5.43 5.63
N MET A 74 10.49 4.33 4.93
CA MET A 74 9.93 3.10 5.46
C MET A 74 10.77 1.94 4.98
N ILE A 75 11.23 1.13 5.91
CA ILE A 75 12.08 -0.03 5.63
C ILE A 75 11.44 -1.30 6.17
N SER A 76 11.69 -2.41 5.51
CA SER A 76 11.26 -3.74 5.95
C SER A 76 12.44 -4.70 6.00
N ALA A 77 12.47 -5.59 6.99
CA ALA A 77 13.40 -6.70 7.05
C ALA A 77 12.79 -8.01 6.49
N GLU A 78 11.66 -7.95 5.82
CA GLU A 78 11.01 -9.12 5.21
C GLU A 78 11.89 -9.88 4.22
N PRO A 79 12.81 -9.25 3.45
CA PRO A 79 13.76 -9.99 2.61
C PRO A 79 14.53 -11.11 3.33
N TRP A 80 14.67 -10.97 4.66
CA TRP A 80 15.39 -11.94 5.51
C TRP A 80 14.48 -12.74 6.46
N THR A 81 13.22 -12.37 6.59
CA THR A 81 12.30 -12.94 7.60
C THR A 81 11.06 -13.60 7.00
N VAL A 82 10.87 -13.45 5.69
CA VAL A 82 9.85 -14.13 4.89
C VAL A 82 10.56 -14.92 3.80
N SER A 83 10.02 -16.06 3.40
CA SER A 83 10.62 -16.84 2.31
C SER A 83 10.53 -16.09 0.98
N ARG A 84 11.47 -16.35 0.06
CA ARG A 84 11.49 -15.72 -1.28
C ARG A 84 10.16 -15.86 -2.04
N CYS A 85 9.46 -16.95 -1.85
CA CYS A 85 8.16 -17.21 -2.47
C CYS A 85 6.99 -16.82 -1.57
N GLY A 86 7.20 -15.93 -0.61
CA GLY A 86 6.14 -15.47 0.30
C GLY A 86 5.87 -16.42 1.45
N SER A 87 4.78 -16.20 2.14
CA SER A 87 4.34 -16.99 3.27
C SER A 87 3.34 -18.07 2.85
N LEU A 88 3.27 -19.17 3.64
CA LEU A 88 2.20 -20.15 3.52
C LEU A 88 0.85 -19.44 3.68
N ASN A 89 -0.04 -19.61 2.70
CA ASN A 89 -1.37 -19.08 2.80
C ASN A 89 -2.38 -20.02 2.12
N PHE A 90 -3.59 -20.09 2.69
CA PHE A 90 -4.65 -20.93 2.16
C PHE A 90 -5.20 -20.48 0.81
N LEU A 91 -5.00 -19.23 0.46
CA LEU A 91 -5.59 -18.60 -0.71
C LEU A 91 -4.47 -17.96 -1.55
N ALA A 92 -4.46 -18.26 -2.81
CA ALA A 92 -3.55 -17.70 -3.81
C ALA A 92 -4.35 -16.89 -4.84
N VAL A 93 -3.77 -15.78 -5.29
CA VAL A 93 -4.36 -14.93 -6.33
C VAL A 93 -4.01 -15.36 -7.76
N GLY A 94 -3.39 -16.54 -7.91
CA GLY A 94 -2.99 -17.08 -9.20
C GLY A 94 -1.56 -16.76 -9.61
N GLU A 95 -0.82 -16.08 -8.78
CA GLU A 95 0.60 -15.80 -9.00
C GLU A 95 1.49 -17.03 -8.74
N ARG A 96 2.65 -17.03 -9.36
CA ARG A 96 3.59 -18.16 -9.26
C ARG A 96 4.98 -17.67 -8.91
N CYS A 97 5.67 -18.48 -8.09
CA CYS A 97 7.10 -18.38 -7.82
C CYS A 97 7.77 -19.67 -8.30
N GLY A 98 8.34 -19.64 -9.50
CA GLY A 98 8.73 -20.85 -10.20
C GLY A 98 7.52 -21.73 -10.51
N ASP A 99 7.53 -22.97 -10.05
CA ASP A 99 6.43 -23.92 -10.26
C ASP A 99 5.37 -23.89 -9.15
N GLU A 100 5.55 -23.07 -8.11
CA GLU A 100 4.65 -22.98 -6.97
C GLU A 100 3.66 -21.82 -7.12
N THR A 101 2.39 -22.05 -6.82
CA THR A 101 1.39 -20.98 -6.68
C THR A 101 1.59 -20.30 -5.34
N VAL A 102 1.67 -18.97 -5.35
CA VAL A 102 1.92 -18.17 -4.15
C VAL A 102 0.74 -17.26 -3.84
N HIS A 103 0.69 -16.78 -2.61
CA HIS A 103 -0.35 -15.87 -2.19
C HIS A 103 -0.22 -14.52 -2.89
N ASP A 104 0.98 -13.98 -2.87
CA ASP A 104 1.30 -12.66 -3.39
C ASP A 104 2.82 -12.58 -3.63
N ARG A 105 3.24 -12.26 -4.85
CA ARG A 105 4.65 -12.07 -5.18
C ARG A 105 5.24 -10.78 -4.64
N GLN A 106 4.42 -9.82 -4.22
CA GLN A 106 4.87 -8.60 -3.58
C GLN A 106 5.31 -8.83 -2.11
N GLN A 107 5.13 -10.04 -1.59
CA GLN A 107 5.69 -10.47 -0.31
C GLN A 107 6.80 -11.51 -0.54
N PRO A 108 8.01 -11.34 0.03
CA PRO A 108 8.42 -10.26 0.96
C PRO A 108 8.40 -8.87 0.31
N HIS A 109 8.09 -7.86 1.12
CA HIS A 109 8.28 -6.46 0.69
C HIS A 109 9.77 -6.16 0.52
N ASP A 110 10.05 -5.18 -0.35
CA ASP A 110 11.41 -4.67 -0.53
C ASP A 110 11.92 -3.98 0.74
N LEU A 111 13.25 -3.98 0.89
CA LEU A 111 13.93 -3.28 1.99
C LEU A 111 13.47 -1.81 2.09
N PHE A 112 13.36 -1.12 0.95
CA PHE A 112 12.95 0.27 0.88
C PHE A 112 11.49 0.38 0.40
N MET A 113 10.53 0.27 1.32
CA MET A 113 9.11 0.44 1.02
C MET A 113 8.75 1.91 0.74
N GLU A 114 9.40 2.86 1.39
CA GLU A 114 9.31 4.29 1.09
C GLU A 114 10.65 4.97 1.30
N LEU A 115 11.10 5.74 0.31
CA LEU A 115 12.25 6.64 0.42
C LEU A 115 11.91 7.90 -0.37
N ALA A 116 11.40 8.92 0.32
CA ALA A 116 10.73 10.04 -0.32
C ALA A 116 10.95 11.37 0.39
N VAL A 117 10.72 12.43 -0.37
CA VAL A 117 10.62 13.80 0.12
C VAL A 117 9.27 14.40 -0.26
N ASP A 118 8.76 15.28 0.58
CA ASP A 118 7.55 16.03 0.28
C ASP A 118 7.72 17.52 0.61
N TYR A 119 6.97 18.36 -0.08
CA TYR A 119 6.86 19.77 0.23
C TYR A 119 5.42 20.24 0.04
N GLU A 120 4.92 21.00 1.01
CA GLU A 120 3.62 21.62 0.93
C GLU A 120 3.70 23.10 1.28
N ARG A 121 2.87 23.91 0.59
CA ARG A 121 2.80 25.34 0.85
C ARG A 121 1.39 25.88 0.60
N ARG A 122 1.03 26.94 1.32
CA ARG A 122 -0.24 27.64 1.12
C ARG A 122 -0.33 28.20 -0.30
N LEU A 123 -1.42 27.88 -0.99
CA LEU A 123 -1.75 28.41 -2.31
C LEU A 123 -2.61 29.68 -2.18
N ARG A 124 -3.84 29.54 -1.66
CA ARG A 124 -4.78 30.64 -1.43
C ARG A 124 -5.86 30.20 -0.42
N GLY A 125 -6.23 31.09 0.51
CA GLY A 125 -7.24 30.77 1.53
C GLY A 125 -6.83 29.55 2.34
N GLU A 126 -7.68 28.53 2.39
CA GLU A 126 -7.43 27.26 3.08
C GLU A 126 -6.74 26.20 2.22
N TRP A 127 -6.49 26.51 0.94
CA TRP A 127 -5.87 25.58 0.01
C TRP A 127 -4.34 25.58 0.15
N LEU A 128 -3.79 24.36 0.13
CA LEU A 128 -2.37 24.08 0.06
C LEU A 128 -2.10 23.33 -1.24
N TRP A 129 -0.99 23.60 -1.88
CA TRP A 129 -0.44 22.72 -2.91
C TRP A 129 0.64 21.85 -2.28
N GLN A 130 0.84 20.68 -2.84
CA GLN A 130 1.83 19.72 -2.40
C GLN A 130 2.53 19.06 -3.58
N ILE A 131 3.79 18.69 -3.37
CA ILE A 131 4.55 17.81 -4.24
C ILE A 131 5.19 16.73 -3.37
N TYR A 132 5.26 15.53 -3.91
CA TYR A 132 5.93 14.39 -3.31
C TYR A 132 6.78 13.73 -4.38
N ALA A 133 8.01 13.30 -4.03
CA ALA A 133 8.90 12.56 -4.89
C ALA A 133 9.55 11.42 -4.11
N GLY A 134 9.38 10.20 -4.57
CA GLY A 134 9.93 8.98 -3.97
C GLY A 134 10.79 8.20 -4.94
N LEU A 135 11.95 7.73 -4.49
CA LEU A 135 12.68 6.66 -5.14
C LEU A 135 11.90 5.35 -5.01
N SER A 136 11.32 5.11 -3.83
CA SER A 136 10.23 4.17 -3.58
C SER A 136 9.11 4.89 -2.84
N GLY A 137 7.86 4.50 -3.07
CA GLY A 137 6.72 5.14 -2.43
C GLY A 137 5.37 4.73 -3.00
N GLU A 138 4.33 5.44 -2.58
CA GLU A 138 2.94 5.17 -2.97
C GLU A 138 2.41 6.28 -3.90
N PRO A 139 1.99 5.97 -5.14
CA PRO A 139 1.33 6.93 -6.02
C PRO A 139 -0.10 7.26 -5.56
N ALA A 140 -0.71 8.28 -6.15
CA ALA A 140 -2.07 8.70 -5.87
C ALA A 140 -3.11 7.72 -6.47
N PHE A 141 -3.10 6.49 -5.99
CA PHE A 141 -4.01 5.43 -6.39
C PHE A 141 -4.45 4.59 -5.19
N GLY A 142 -5.68 4.08 -5.21
CA GLY A 142 -6.22 3.21 -4.18
C GLY A 142 -6.53 3.88 -2.84
N PRO A 143 -7.11 3.14 -1.91
CA PRO A 143 -7.03 3.47 -0.49
C PRO A 143 -5.57 3.43 -0.04
N ALA A 144 -5.26 3.99 1.12
CA ALA A 144 -3.91 3.83 1.70
C ALA A 144 -3.52 2.35 1.73
N GLY A 145 -2.28 2.04 1.40
CA GLY A 145 -1.76 0.68 1.41
C GLY A 145 -2.05 -0.03 2.74
N TYR A 146 -2.32 -1.31 2.72
CA TYR A 146 -2.79 -2.04 3.90
C TYR A 146 -1.87 -1.91 5.13
N PRO A 147 -0.53 -1.79 5.00
CA PRO A 147 0.33 -1.57 6.18
C PRO A 147 0.09 -0.21 6.86
N HIS A 148 -0.48 0.75 6.15
CA HIS A 148 -0.77 2.11 6.65
C HIS A 148 -2.25 2.33 6.99
N ARG A 149 -3.12 1.40 6.62
CA ARG A 149 -4.57 1.52 6.77
C ARG A 149 -4.98 1.13 8.20
N PRO A 150 -5.57 2.04 9.00
CA PRO A 150 -5.90 1.76 10.40
C PRO A 150 -6.81 0.55 10.61
N SER A 151 -7.67 0.23 9.64
CA SER A 151 -8.54 -0.94 9.67
C SER A 151 -7.80 -2.26 9.45
N ALA A 152 -6.58 -2.23 8.90
CA ALA A 152 -5.74 -3.39 8.61
C ALA A 152 -4.58 -3.58 9.62
N LEU A 153 -4.26 -2.57 10.43
CA LEU A 153 -3.06 -2.56 11.28
C LEU A 153 -2.92 -3.77 12.24
N GLY A 154 -4.03 -4.39 12.62
CA GLY A 154 -4.01 -5.57 13.49
C GLY A 154 -3.82 -6.90 12.74
N ASN A 155 -3.92 -6.89 11.41
CA ASN A 155 -3.84 -8.09 10.58
C ASN A 155 -2.47 -8.15 9.88
N PRO A 156 -1.63 -9.14 10.19
CA PRO A 156 -0.32 -9.28 9.57
C PRO A 156 -0.35 -9.79 8.13
N SER A 157 -1.50 -10.26 7.65
CA SER A 157 -1.63 -10.80 6.30
C SER A 157 -2.13 -9.73 5.34
N GLY A 158 -1.49 -9.58 4.19
CA GLY A 158 -1.98 -8.78 3.08
C GLY A 158 -3.37 -9.25 2.64
N PRO A 159 -4.23 -8.35 2.12
CA PRO A 159 -5.51 -8.73 1.55
C PRO A 159 -5.34 -9.43 0.20
N LEU A 160 -6.19 -10.42 -0.11
CA LEU A 160 -6.27 -11.03 -1.44
C LEU A 160 -6.66 -10.00 -2.50
N THR A 161 -7.51 -9.07 -2.12
CA THR A 161 -7.98 -7.95 -2.96
C THR A 161 -6.94 -6.88 -3.22
N HIS A 162 -5.72 -7.04 -2.69
CA HIS A 162 -4.59 -6.13 -2.83
C HIS A 162 -4.31 -5.76 -4.30
N HIS A 163 -4.33 -6.71 -5.22
CA HIS A 163 -4.09 -6.48 -6.65
C HIS A 163 -5.11 -5.55 -7.33
N TRP A 164 -6.30 -5.38 -6.75
CA TRP A 164 -7.32 -4.46 -7.26
C TRP A 164 -7.35 -3.12 -6.53
N LEU A 165 -6.79 -3.05 -5.32
CA LEU A 165 -6.97 -1.91 -4.42
C LEU A 165 -5.70 -1.10 -4.21
N ASP A 166 -4.61 -1.74 -3.79
CA ASP A 166 -3.42 -1.07 -3.29
C ASP A 166 -2.09 -1.77 -3.66
N SER A 167 -2.06 -2.51 -4.77
CA SER A 167 -0.84 -3.18 -5.25
C SER A 167 0.34 -2.24 -5.55
N THR A 168 0.05 -0.96 -5.77
CA THR A 168 1.08 0.07 -6.01
C THR A 168 1.58 0.74 -4.73
N HIS A 169 1.31 0.18 -3.54
CA HIS A 169 1.75 0.79 -2.27
C HIS A 169 3.28 0.78 -2.08
N VAL A 170 4.00 -0.08 -2.80
CA VAL A 170 5.45 -0.01 -2.98
C VAL A 170 5.71 0.06 -4.48
N THR A 171 6.13 1.22 -4.96
CA THR A 171 6.39 1.50 -6.37
C THR A 171 7.66 2.34 -6.47
N PHE A 172 8.51 2.05 -7.44
CA PHE A 172 9.77 2.75 -7.61
C PHE A 172 9.65 3.91 -8.61
N GLY A 173 10.24 5.07 -8.26
CA GLY A 173 10.17 6.28 -9.08
C GLY A 173 8.78 6.88 -9.11
N VAL A 174 8.34 7.57 -8.04
CA VAL A 174 7.02 8.20 -7.93
C VAL A 174 7.16 9.71 -7.83
N ILE A 175 6.38 10.44 -8.62
CA ILE A 175 6.18 11.88 -8.46
C ILE A 175 4.68 12.14 -8.36
N THR A 176 4.25 12.81 -7.28
CA THR A 176 2.86 13.18 -7.06
C THR A 176 2.75 14.67 -6.85
N GLY A 177 1.82 15.31 -7.57
CA GLY A 177 1.41 16.69 -7.35
C GLY A 177 -0.05 16.76 -6.89
N GLY A 178 -0.40 17.75 -6.08
CA GLY A 178 -1.78 17.87 -5.65
C GLY A 178 -2.12 19.16 -4.93
N VAL A 179 -3.41 19.32 -4.67
CA VAL A 179 -3.95 20.40 -3.86
C VAL A 179 -4.88 19.84 -2.79
N ARG A 180 -4.87 20.45 -1.63
CA ARG A 180 -5.72 20.04 -0.52
C ARG A 180 -6.23 21.20 0.33
N ASN A 181 -7.34 20.99 0.98
CA ASN A 181 -7.81 21.80 2.11
C ASN A 181 -8.18 20.90 3.29
N GLN A 182 -9.01 21.36 4.21
CA GLN A 182 -9.42 20.56 5.38
C GLN A 182 -10.30 19.36 5.04
N ARG A 183 -11.00 19.36 3.89
CA ARG A 183 -11.98 18.34 3.51
C ARG A 183 -11.64 17.62 2.21
N TRP A 184 -10.96 18.28 1.30
CA TRP A 184 -10.68 17.75 -0.04
C TRP A 184 -9.18 17.61 -0.27
N LYS A 185 -8.80 16.55 -0.94
CA LYS A 185 -7.47 16.36 -1.49
C LYS A 185 -7.61 15.82 -2.91
N VAL A 186 -6.97 16.48 -3.86
CA VAL A 186 -6.92 16.06 -5.27
C VAL A 186 -5.46 15.89 -5.64
N GLU A 187 -5.09 14.71 -6.15
CA GLU A 187 -3.71 14.34 -6.43
C GLU A 187 -3.63 13.66 -7.79
N ALA A 188 -2.49 13.80 -8.44
CA ALA A 188 -2.12 13.03 -9.61
C ALA A 188 -0.65 12.61 -9.50
N SER A 189 -0.34 11.42 -9.98
CA SER A 189 1.00 10.84 -9.96
C SER A 189 1.42 10.37 -11.32
N THR A 190 2.75 10.43 -11.56
CA THR A 190 3.43 9.61 -12.56
C THR A 190 4.45 8.74 -11.86
N PHE A 191 4.62 7.51 -12.32
CA PHE A 191 5.45 6.52 -11.64
C PHE A 191 5.86 5.39 -12.59
N ASN A 192 6.83 4.57 -12.15
CA ASN A 192 7.16 3.32 -12.81
C ASN A 192 6.11 2.27 -12.42
N GLY A 193 5.31 1.82 -13.37
CA GLY A 193 4.22 0.87 -13.12
C GLY A 193 4.64 -0.59 -13.08
N ARG A 194 5.94 -0.87 -13.19
CA ARG A 194 6.47 -2.23 -13.09
C ARG A 194 6.41 -2.71 -11.65
N GLU A 195 6.05 -3.95 -11.47
CA GLU A 195 6.18 -4.59 -10.17
C GLU A 195 7.66 -4.74 -9.81
N PRO A 196 8.01 -4.64 -8.51
CA PRO A 196 9.34 -4.94 -8.01
C PRO A 196 9.78 -6.35 -8.44
N ASP A 197 11.04 -6.52 -8.75
CA ASP A 197 11.59 -7.82 -9.10
C ASP A 197 11.88 -8.69 -7.85
N ASP A 198 12.53 -9.84 -8.02
CA ASP A 198 12.85 -10.74 -6.92
C ASP A 198 14.05 -10.32 -6.07
N SER A 199 14.77 -9.24 -6.45
CA SER A 199 15.88 -8.67 -5.70
C SER A 199 15.38 -7.64 -4.70
N ARG A 200 14.95 -8.06 -3.55
CA ARG A 200 14.25 -7.26 -2.54
C ARG A 200 15.12 -6.25 -1.77
N VAL A 201 16.37 -6.02 -2.18
CA VAL A 201 17.32 -5.16 -1.45
C VAL A 201 17.85 -3.98 -2.25
N ASP A 202 17.47 -3.85 -3.51
CA ASP A 202 17.81 -2.77 -4.42
C ASP A 202 16.62 -1.84 -4.71
N LEU A 203 16.75 -0.98 -5.70
CA LEU A 203 15.72 -0.04 -6.12
C LEU A 203 15.46 -0.27 -7.61
N ASP A 204 14.30 -0.80 -7.95
CA ASP A 204 13.86 -1.10 -9.31
C ASP A 204 13.46 0.17 -10.08
N LEU A 205 14.37 1.14 -10.14
CA LEU A 205 14.11 2.40 -10.82
C LEU A 205 13.93 2.19 -12.32
N GLY A 206 12.84 2.74 -12.86
CA GLY A 206 12.51 2.68 -14.27
C GLY A 206 11.98 4.00 -14.80
N GLY A 207 11.44 3.98 -16.01
CA GLY A 207 10.80 5.16 -16.62
C GLY A 207 9.45 5.46 -15.97
N PHE A 208 9.02 6.72 -16.05
CA PHE A 208 7.67 7.14 -15.68
C PHE A 208 6.69 6.76 -16.79
N ASP A 209 6.21 5.53 -16.78
CA ASP A 209 5.36 4.95 -17.83
C ASP A 209 3.89 4.85 -17.44
N SER A 210 3.59 5.08 -16.17
CA SER A 210 2.27 4.94 -15.57
C SER A 210 1.80 6.24 -14.93
N ALA A 211 0.48 6.39 -14.83
CA ALA A 211 -0.14 7.59 -14.25
C ALA A 211 -1.38 7.24 -13.45
N SER A 212 -1.65 8.02 -12.41
CA SER A 212 -2.86 7.88 -11.60
C SER A 212 -3.40 9.22 -11.13
N ALA A 213 -4.65 9.21 -10.69
CA ALA A 213 -5.29 10.35 -10.02
C ALA A 213 -6.19 9.85 -8.89
N ARG A 214 -6.24 10.61 -7.79
CA ARG A 214 -7.06 10.30 -6.62
C ARG A 214 -7.76 11.56 -6.10
N VAL A 215 -9.02 11.40 -5.76
CA VAL A 215 -9.79 12.41 -5.03
C VAL A 215 -10.18 11.81 -3.69
N SER A 216 -9.86 12.52 -2.62
CA SER A 216 -10.26 12.17 -1.25
C SER A 216 -11.15 13.25 -0.66
N PHE A 217 -12.18 12.82 0.05
CA PHE A 217 -13.15 13.70 0.69
C PHE A 217 -13.43 13.28 2.14
N LEU A 218 -13.38 14.22 3.05
CA LEU A 218 -13.71 14.05 4.47
C LEU A 218 -15.02 14.77 4.78
N PRO A 219 -16.16 14.09 4.72
CA PRO A 219 -17.45 14.70 5.10
C PRO A 219 -17.49 15.07 6.59
N SER A 220 -16.71 14.40 7.40
CA SER A 220 -16.58 14.66 8.83
C SER A 220 -15.21 14.23 9.36
N GLY A 221 -14.90 14.50 10.63
CA GLY A 221 -13.67 14.01 11.28
C GLY A 221 -13.62 12.49 11.50
N ARG A 222 -14.66 11.74 11.10
CA ARG A 222 -14.73 10.28 11.27
C ARG A 222 -14.74 9.51 9.96
N TRP A 223 -15.08 10.15 8.85
CA TRP A 223 -15.20 9.51 7.56
C TRP A 223 -14.15 10.03 6.58
N ALA A 224 -13.56 9.11 5.84
CA ALA A 224 -12.77 9.42 4.66
C ALA A 224 -13.29 8.60 3.49
N LEU A 225 -13.61 9.29 2.41
CA LEU A 225 -14.04 8.71 1.14
C LEU A 225 -12.95 8.94 0.10
N GLN A 226 -12.77 8.00 -0.80
CA GLN A 226 -11.77 8.08 -1.85
C GLN A 226 -12.32 7.49 -3.14
N VAL A 227 -11.96 8.07 -4.27
CA VAL A 227 -12.06 7.51 -5.61
C VAL A 227 -10.77 7.76 -6.34
N SER A 228 -10.29 6.76 -7.09
CA SER A 228 -9.07 6.88 -7.89
C SER A 228 -9.13 6.06 -9.16
N ALA A 229 -8.31 6.45 -10.11
CA ALA A 229 -8.06 5.69 -11.33
C ALA A 229 -6.57 5.72 -11.66
N ALA A 230 -6.09 4.66 -12.32
CA ALA A 230 -4.72 4.55 -12.80
C ALA A 230 -4.69 3.88 -14.18
N ASN A 231 -3.69 4.25 -14.96
CA ASN A 231 -3.26 3.51 -16.13
C ASN A 231 -1.86 3.00 -15.85
N LEU A 232 -1.73 1.70 -15.65
CA LEU A 232 -0.47 1.04 -15.36
C LEU A 232 0.07 0.35 -16.61
N ARG A 233 1.36 0.51 -16.84
CA ARG A 233 2.09 -0.34 -17.77
C ARG A 233 2.78 -1.43 -16.96
N VAL A 234 2.14 -2.57 -16.90
CA VAL A 234 2.64 -3.73 -16.15
C VAL A 234 3.60 -4.48 -17.07
N ALA A 235 4.89 -4.39 -16.79
CA ALA A 235 5.87 -5.30 -17.38
C ALA A 235 5.86 -6.57 -16.52
N THR A 236 5.16 -7.60 -16.95
CA THR A 236 5.39 -8.92 -16.40
C THR A 236 6.73 -9.42 -16.94
N SER A 237 7.67 -9.69 -16.05
CA SER A 237 9.00 -10.24 -16.39
C SER A 237 8.94 -11.58 -17.12
N ASP A 238 7.79 -12.22 -17.15
CA ASP A 238 7.59 -13.58 -17.65
C ASP A 238 7.11 -13.64 -19.11
N PHE A 239 6.92 -12.48 -19.79
CA PHE A 239 6.50 -12.48 -21.19
C PHE A 239 7.61 -12.01 -22.13
N PRO A 240 8.02 -12.84 -23.12
CA PRO A 240 9.08 -12.50 -24.08
C PRO A 240 8.64 -11.49 -25.17
N PHE A 241 7.48 -10.82 -25.00
CA PHE A 241 6.96 -9.92 -26.01
C PHE A 241 7.24 -8.43 -25.67
N PRO A 242 7.71 -7.62 -26.64
CA PRO A 242 8.15 -6.25 -26.39
C PRO A 242 7.03 -5.24 -26.10
N ASN A 243 5.79 -5.62 -26.18
CA ASN A 243 4.63 -4.74 -25.93
C ASN A 243 4.04 -5.05 -24.55
N GLN A 244 4.30 -4.17 -23.61
CA GLN A 244 3.76 -4.25 -22.27
C GLN A 244 2.24 -4.13 -22.27
N PRO A 245 1.52 -5.03 -21.56
CA PRO A 245 0.09 -4.88 -21.39
C PRO A 245 -0.22 -3.59 -20.63
N SER A 246 -1.33 -2.96 -20.95
CA SER A 246 -1.86 -1.84 -20.20
C SER A 246 -2.99 -2.34 -19.29
N ASP A 247 -3.01 -1.84 -18.07
CA ASP A 247 -4.04 -2.15 -17.09
C ASP A 247 -4.66 -0.84 -16.57
N VAL A 248 -5.93 -0.64 -16.89
CA VAL A 248 -6.72 0.49 -16.37
C VAL A 248 -7.41 0.04 -15.10
N ARG A 249 -7.07 0.67 -14.00
CA ARG A 249 -7.63 0.35 -12.68
C ARG A 249 -8.47 1.51 -12.15
N ALA A 250 -9.53 1.17 -11.44
CA ALA A 250 -10.35 2.14 -10.71
C ALA A 250 -10.69 1.61 -9.33
N THR A 251 -10.68 2.49 -8.32
CA THR A 251 -11.03 2.11 -6.94
C THR A 251 -11.95 3.12 -6.30
N VAL A 252 -12.76 2.63 -5.37
CA VAL A 252 -13.54 3.44 -4.45
C VAL A 252 -13.40 2.87 -3.05
N SER A 253 -13.31 3.73 -2.04
CA SER A 253 -13.28 3.30 -0.65
C SER A 253 -13.93 4.29 0.29
N ALA A 254 -14.42 3.76 1.41
CA ALA A 254 -14.94 4.50 2.55
C ALA A 254 -14.32 3.97 3.83
N THR A 255 -13.68 4.83 4.60
CA THR A 255 -13.09 4.48 5.89
C THR A 255 -13.77 5.25 7.00
N TYR A 256 -14.19 4.54 8.04
CA TYR A 256 -14.78 5.08 9.25
C TYR A 256 -13.80 4.93 10.41
N HIS A 257 -13.66 5.98 11.21
CA HIS A 257 -12.78 6.01 12.39
C HIS A 257 -13.55 6.49 13.62
N ARG A 258 -13.38 5.79 14.73
CA ARG A 258 -13.96 6.17 16.02
C ARG A 258 -12.96 5.93 17.14
N PRO A 259 -12.60 6.96 17.93
CA PRO A 259 -11.85 6.75 19.17
C PRO A 259 -12.61 5.82 20.14
N LEU A 260 -11.88 4.90 20.76
CA LEU A 260 -12.37 4.01 21.82
C LEU A 260 -11.64 4.36 23.12
N GLY A 261 -12.27 5.19 23.97
CA GLY A 261 -11.60 5.72 25.15
C GLY A 261 -10.44 6.65 24.82
N ALA A 262 -9.47 6.74 25.74
CA ALA A 262 -8.32 7.63 25.59
C ALA A 262 -7.28 7.14 24.59
N ASN A 263 -7.06 5.82 24.50
CA ASN A 263 -5.94 5.22 23.76
C ASN A 263 -6.40 4.15 22.76
N GLY A 264 -7.68 4.03 22.51
CA GLY A 264 -8.22 3.05 21.57
C GLY A 264 -8.69 3.67 20.28
N LEU A 265 -8.78 2.86 19.24
CA LEU A 265 -9.31 3.23 17.94
C LEU A 265 -10.10 2.06 17.36
N TRP A 266 -11.29 2.35 16.87
CA TRP A 266 -12.01 1.49 15.94
C TRP A 266 -11.94 2.10 14.55
N ALA A 267 -11.46 1.33 13.58
CA ALA A 267 -11.42 1.71 12.18
C ALA A 267 -12.04 0.61 11.32
N THR A 268 -12.85 0.99 10.35
CA THR A 268 -13.45 0.08 9.37
C THR A 268 -13.30 0.68 7.99
N THR A 269 -12.84 -0.12 7.04
CA THR A 269 -12.75 0.25 5.62
C THR A 269 -13.58 -0.71 4.78
N ALA A 270 -14.42 -0.15 3.91
CA ALA A 270 -15.01 -0.85 2.80
C ALA A 270 -14.40 -0.30 1.51
N ALA A 271 -13.97 -1.19 0.61
CA ALA A 271 -13.35 -0.81 -0.64
C ALA A 271 -13.77 -1.75 -1.77
N TYR A 272 -13.77 -1.23 -3.00
CA TYR A 272 -13.95 -1.99 -4.22
C TYR A 272 -12.98 -1.48 -5.28
N GLY A 273 -12.39 -2.41 -6.02
CA GLY A 273 -11.49 -2.14 -7.14
C GLY A 273 -11.92 -2.92 -8.38
N ALA A 274 -11.69 -2.34 -9.53
CA ALA A 274 -11.90 -2.98 -10.83
C ALA A 274 -10.67 -2.73 -11.71
N ASN A 275 -10.21 -3.80 -12.36
CA ASN A 275 -9.09 -3.78 -13.30
C ASN A 275 -9.61 -4.18 -14.69
N HIS A 276 -9.23 -3.41 -15.71
CA HIS A 276 -9.43 -3.74 -17.10
C HIS A 276 -8.06 -3.91 -17.75
N ALA A 277 -7.65 -5.16 -17.88
CA ALA A 277 -6.36 -5.54 -18.40
C ALA A 277 -6.42 -5.90 -19.88
N GLU A 278 -5.40 -5.47 -20.62
CA GLU A 278 -5.11 -5.94 -21.96
C GLU A 278 -3.95 -6.94 -21.87
N GLU A 279 -4.20 -8.19 -22.17
CA GLU A 279 -3.20 -9.25 -22.21
C GLU A 279 -2.88 -9.62 -23.64
N ARG A 280 -1.62 -9.49 -24.03
CA ARG A 280 -1.13 -9.85 -25.36
C ARG A 280 -0.41 -11.18 -25.31
N VAL A 281 -1.01 -12.19 -25.92
CA VAL A 281 -0.42 -13.52 -26.09
C VAL A 281 -0.13 -13.82 -27.55
N ALA A 282 0.62 -14.88 -27.82
CA ALA A 282 0.97 -15.26 -29.20
C ALA A 282 -0.24 -15.48 -30.13
N LEU A 283 -1.40 -15.76 -29.56
CA LEU A 283 -2.65 -16.03 -30.32
C LEU A 283 -3.53 -14.77 -30.51
N GLY A 284 -3.17 -13.62 -29.94
CA GLY A 284 -3.93 -12.38 -30.05
C GLY A 284 -3.91 -11.50 -28.80
N VAL A 285 -4.77 -10.49 -28.82
CA VAL A 285 -4.98 -9.57 -27.71
C VAL A 285 -6.26 -9.97 -26.99
N PHE A 286 -6.17 -10.23 -25.70
CA PHE A 286 -7.30 -10.52 -24.83
C PHE A 286 -7.56 -9.33 -23.93
N HIS A 287 -8.84 -9.00 -23.77
CA HIS A 287 -9.28 -7.97 -22.82
C HIS A 287 -10.10 -8.65 -21.73
N GLY A 288 -9.77 -8.36 -20.50
CA GLY A 288 -10.47 -8.89 -19.34
C GLY A 288 -10.81 -7.81 -18.34
N THR A 289 -11.98 -7.88 -17.75
CA THR A 289 -12.34 -7.04 -16.62
C THR A 289 -12.56 -7.93 -15.40
N SER A 290 -11.88 -7.61 -14.32
CA SER A 290 -12.03 -8.27 -13.02
C SER A 290 -12.30 -7.22 -11.95
N GLY A 291 -12.87 -7.65 -10.84
CA GLY A 291 -13.14 -6.74 -9.73
C GLY A 291 -13.13 -7.48 -8.41
N ALA A 292 -12.75 -6.77 -7.35
CA ALA A 292 -12.71 -7.32 -6.02
C ALA A 292 -13.14 -6.30 -4.97
N GLY A 293 -13.76 -6.77 -3.92
CA GLY A 293 -14.24 -5.96 -2.82
C GLY A 293 -13.76 -6.48 -1.47
N LEU A 294 -13.58 -5.55 -0.54
CA LEU A 294 -13.16 -5.88 0.80
C LEU A 294 -13.96 -5.07 1.82
N ILE A 295 -14.21 -5.69 2.95
CA ILE A 295 -14.55 -5.00 4.19
C ILE A 295 -13.61 -5.49 5.29
N GLU A 296 -12.93 -4.58 5.95
CA GLU A 296 -12.03 -4.90 7.06
C GLU A 296 -12.25 -3.97 8.23
N SER A 297 -12.03 -4.47 9.43
CA SER A 297 -12.24 -3.73 10.65
C SER A 297 -11.18 -4.11 11.69
N SER A 298 -10.72 -3.11 12.43
CA SER A 298 -9.81 -3.28 13.55
C SER A 298 -10.27 -2.41 14.71
N ALA A 299 -10.37 -2.99 15.89
CA ALA A 299 -10.70 -2.30 17.11
C ALA A 299 -9.61 -2.55 18.16
N THR A 300 -8.82 -1.52 18.45
CA THR A 300 -7.80 -1.54 19.49
C THR A 300 -8.37 -0.97 20.78
N PHE A 301 -8.34 -1.78 21.82
CA PHE A 301 -8.83 -1.41 23.15
C PHE A 301 -7.63 -1.14 24.05
N SER A 302 -7.53 0.03 24.59
CA SER A 302 -6.39 0.44 25.42
C SER A 302 -5.04 0.22 24.80
N ASP A 303 -4.06 0.15 24.69
CA ASP A 303 -2.76 -0.04 24.04
C ASP A 303 -2.35 -1.52 23.88
N ARG A 304 -3.23 -2.49 24.24
CA ARG A 304 -2.78 -3.88 24.42
C ARG A 304 -3.57 -4.92 23.62
N HIS A 305 -4.82 -4.65 23.33
CA HIS A 305 -5.69 -5.65 22.74
C HIS A 305 -6.30 -5.11 21.45
N THR A 306 -6.15 -5.85 20.38
CA THR A 306 -6.74 -5.54 19.09
C THR A 306 -7.58 -6.73 18.62
N LEU A 307 -8.84 -6.47 18.32
CA LEU A 307 -9.70 -7.38 17.58
C LEU A 307 -9.75 -6.91 16.14
N PHE A 308 -9.56 -7.82 15.20
CA PHE A 308 -9.65 -7.51 13.78
C PHE A 308 -10.34 -8.61 13.00
N GLY A 309 -10.85 -8.25 11.83
CA GLY A 309 -11.45 -9.18 10.88
C GLY A 309 -11.51 -8.56 9.50
N ARG A 310 -11.53 -9.42 8.47
CA ARG A 310 -11.62 -9.04 7.07
C ARG A 310 -12.45 -10.05 6.32
N GLY A 311 -13.36 -9.56 5.48
CA GLY A 311 -14.09 -10.31 4.47
C GLY A 311 -13.72 -9.79 3.09
N GLU A 312 -13.48 -10.68 2.15
CA GLU A 312 -13.05 -10.37 0.80
C GLU A 312 -13.89 -11.15 -0.21
N LEU A 313 -14.13 -10.54 -1.37
CA LEU A 313 -14.83 -11.10 -2.51
C LEU A 313 -14.14 -10.65 -3.78
N GLY A 314 -13.82 -11.59 -4.67
CA GLY A 314 -13.19 -11.34 -5.97
C GLY A 314 -13.51 -12.42 -6.98
#